data_f4d050d6f421423bf8b02c9a24a6a36c
#
_entry.id   f4d050d6f421423bf8b02c9a24a6a36c
#
_cell.length_a   1.000
_cell.length_b   1.000
_cell.length_c   1.000
_cell.angle_alpha   90.00
_cell.angle_beta   90.00
_cell.angle_gamma   90.00
#
_symmetry.space_group_name_H-M   'P 1'
#
loop_
_entity.id
_entity.type
_entity.pdbx_description
1 polymer ?
#
loop_
_entity_poly.entity_id
_entity_poly.type
_entity_poly.pdbx_seq_one_letter_code
_entity_poly.pdbx_strand_id
1 'polypeptide(L)'
;MSIGSLFEDARRCLHMSFEAIKHHCLNTYQSGLIWIPKRSLIRNKYCGLLSSIPKVVTGLAESWGAIEHVMHHPMSVLSVSFSLDGTRMVSGSADNSVRISNAVTGEIQRVLEGHSRSVTSVSFAPDGTHVVSGSWDNSV
;
A
#
# COMPACT_ATOMS: atom_id res chain seq x y z
N MET A 1 -26.07 0.00 1.60
CA MET A 1 -24.69 0.53 1.44
C MET A 1 -23.95 0.22 2.72
N SER A 2 -22.90 -0.62 2.67
CA SER A 2 -22.16 -1.01 3.87
C SER A 2 -21.24 0.12 4.31
N ILE A 3 -21.21 0.43 5.62
CA ILE A 3 -20.30 1.44 6.19
C ILE A 3 -18.84 1.04 5.92
N GLY A 4 -18.54 -0.27 5.92
CA GLY A 4 -17.20 -0.78 5.63
C GLY A 4 -16.71 -0.45 4.22
N SER A 5 -17.57 -0.56 3.20
CA SER A 5 -17.17 -0.23 1.83
C SER A 5 -16.91 1.27 1.62
N LEU A 6 -17.62 2.13 2.34
CA LEU A 6 -17.37 3.58 2.30
C LEU A 6 -16.04 3.92 3.00
N PHE A 7 -15.72 3.21 4.08
CA PHE A 7 -14.48 3.42 4.83
C PHE A 7 -13.25 3.01 4.01
N GLU A 8 -13.34 1.87 3.31
CA GLU A 8 -12.29 1.39 2.44
C GLU A 8 -12.05 2.32 1.25
N ASP A 9 -13.11 2.82 0.66
CA ASP A 9 -13.04 3.79 -0.44
C ASP A 9 -12.43 5.12 0.02
N ALA A 10 -12.77 5.58 1.23
CA ALA A 10 -12.19 6.77 1.85
C ALA A 10 -10.68 6.58 2.12
N ARG A 11 -10.29 5.41 2.61
CA ARG A 11 -8.89 5.07 2.86
C ARG A 11 -8.06 5.15 1.58
N ARG A 12 -8.55 4.55 0.49
CA ARG A 12 -7.89 4.59 -0.83
C ARG A 12 -7.79 6.01 -1.38
N CYS A 13 -8.85 6.79 -1.24
CA CYS A 13 -8.87 8.20 -1.63
C CYS A 13 -7.81 9.02 -0.88
N LEU A 14 -7.75 8.88 0.45
CA LEU A 14 -6.75 9.55 1.28
C LEU A 14 -5.34 9.16 0.89
N HIS A 15 -5.11 7.88 0.60
CA HIS A 15 -3.80 7.38 0.25
C HIS A 15 -3.28 7.93 -1.09
N MET A 16 -4.13 7.93 -2.13
CA MET A 16 -3.79 8.55 -3.42
C MET A 16 -3.56 10.06 -3.33
N SER A 17 -4.25 10.72 -2.40
CA SER A 17 -4.19 12.18 -2.25
C SER A 17 -3.19 12.64 -1.18
N PHE A 18 -2.50 11.72 -0.49
CA PHE A 18 -1.70 12.01 0.70
C PHE A 18 -0.63 13.07 0.45
N GLU A 19 0.14 12.94 -0.62
CA GLU A 19 1.18 13.92 -0.96
C GLU A 19 0.59 15.31 -1.32
N ALA A 20 -0.55 15.32 -1.98
CA ALA A 20 -1.23 16.57 -2.30
C ALA A 20 -1.81 17.25 -1.05
N ILE A 21 -2.34 16.46 -0.11
CA ILE A 21 -2.91 16.94 1.16
C ILE A 21 -1.81 17.50 2.07
N LYS A 22 -0.66 16.85 2.11
CA LYS A 22 0.49 17.23 2.93
C LYS A 22 0.99 18.65 2.62
N HIS A 23 0.87 19.09 1.37
CA HIS A 23 1.32 20.41 0.95
C HIS A 23 0.25 21.49 1.05
N HIS A 24 -1.02 21.18 0.69
CA HIS A 24 -2.13 22.15 0.79
C HIS A 24 -3.46 21.43 0.94
N CYS A 25 -4.20 21.72 2.00
CA CYS A 25 -5.52 21.12 2.26
C CYS A 25 -6.56 21.44 1.16
N LEU A 26 -6.46 22.60 0.49
CA LEU A 26 -7.33 22.97 -0.64
C LEU A 26 -7.16 22.05 -1.86
N ASN A 27 -5.98 21.46 -2.05
CA ASN A 27 -5.73 20.53 -3.15
C ASN A 27 -6.57 19.25 -3.05
N THR A 28 -6.99 18.87 -1.85
CA THR A 28 -7.89 17.73 -1.63
C THR A 28 -9.24 17.92 -2.32
N TYR A 29 -9.79 19.13 -2.21
CA TYR A 29 -11.11 19.44 -2.80
C TYR A 29 -11.02 19.80 -4.28
N GLN A 30 -9.95 20.45 -4.70
CA GLN A 30 -9.83 20.96 -6.07
C GLN A 30 -9.18 20.00 -7.06
N SER A 31 -8.25 19.13 -6.60
CA SER A 31 -7.59 18.16 -7.47
C SER A 31 -7.76 16.71 -7.04
N GLY A 32 -7.77 16.41 -5.73
CA GLY A 32 -7.86 15.04 -5.25
C GLY A 32 -9.15 14.34 -5.71
N LEU A 33 -10.32 14.98 -5.56
CA LEU A 33 -11.61 14.39 -5.95
C LEU A 33 -11.78 14.23 -7.46
N ILE A 34 -11.03 14.97 -8.28
CA ILE A 34 -11.14 14.91 -9.75
C ILE A 34 -10.62 13.56 -10.28
N TRP A 35 -9.55 13.03 -9.69
CA TRP A 35 -8.87 11.83 -10.17
C TRP A 35 -9.38 10.53 -9.54
N ILE A 36 -10.31 10.60 -8.60
CA ILE A 36 -10.93 9.41 -8.00
C ILE A 36 -11.72 8.65 -9.07
N PRO A 37 -11.64 7.31 -9.11
CA PRO A 37 -12.36 6.49 -10.08
C PRO A 37 -13.87 6.77 -10.13
N LYS A 38 -14.49 6.57 -11.29
CA LYS A 38 -15.91 6.87 -11.52
C LYS A 38 -16.86 6.11 -10.59
N ARG A 39 -16.53 4.86 -10.25
CA ARG A 39 -17.33 3.99 -9.37
C ARG A 39 -17.08 4.19 -7.90
N SER A 40 -16.19 5.11 -7.50
CA SER A 40 -15.92 5.41 -6.10
C SER A 40 -17.18 5.95 -5.41
N LEU A 41 -17.44 5.46 -4.20
CA LEU A 41 -18.57 5.90 -3.37
C LEU A 41 -18.39 7.36 -2.91
N ILE A 42 -17.14 7.74 -2.61
CA ILE A 42 -16.78 9.12 -2.24
C ILE A 42 -17.03 10.06 -3.40
N ARG A 43 -16.59 9.72 -4.61
CA ARG A 43 -16.85 10.54 -5.78
C ARG A 43 -18.36 10.72 -6.00
N ASN A 44 -19.13 9.65 -5.98
CA ASN A 44 -20.56 9.69 -6.19
C ASN A 44 -21.29 10.52 -5.15
N LYS A 45 -20.82 10.51 -3.90
CA LYS A 45 -21.43 11.26 -2.80
C LYS A 45 -21.09 12.75 -2.81
N TYR A 46 -19.86 13.11 -3.13
CA TYR A 46 -19.34 14.46 -2.95
C TYR A 46 -19.13 15.23 -4.25
N CYS A 47 -18.99 14.58 -5.40
CA CYS A 47 -18.76 15.26 -6.67
C CYS A 47 -19.94 16.16 -7.11
N GLY A 48 -21.16 15.83 -6.67
CA GLY A 48 -22.35 16.64 -6.93
C GLY A 48 -22.40 17.95 -6.14
N LEU A 49 -21.67 18.05 -5.03
CA LEU A 49 -21.59 19.26 -4.20
C LEU A 49 -20.59 20.29 -4.74
N LEU A 50 -19.76 19.90 -5.70
CA LEU A 50 -18.64 20.68 -6.21
C LEU A 50 -18.95 21.11 -7.67
N SER A 51 -19.94 21.95 -7.84
CA SER A 51 -20.42 22.41 -9.16
C SER A 51 -19.37 23.21 -9.97
N SER A 52 -18.34 23.71 -9.32
CA SER A 52 -17.28 24.55 -9.92
C SER A 52 -15.99 23.79 -10.27
N ILE A 53 -15.93 22.46 -10.09
CA ILE A 53 -14.72 21.69 -10.42
C ILE A 53 -14.76 21.27 -11.90
N PRO A 54 -13.61 21.36 -12.62
CA PRO A 54 -13.48 20.84 -13.96
C PRO A 54 -13.84 19.36 -14.04
N LYS A 55 -14.70 18.96 -14.96
CA LYS A 55 -15.03 17.55 -15.18
C LYS A 55 -14.00 16.91 -16.09
N VAL A 56 -13.35 15.83 -15.62
CA VAL A 56 -12.51 15.00 -16.47
C VAL A 56 -13.43 14.18 -17.39
N VAL A 57 -13.33 14.42 -18.69
CA VAL A 57 -14.18 13.77 -19.71
C VAL A 57 -13.56 12.44 -20.16
N THR A 58 -12.23 12.35 -20.22
CA THR A 58 -11.50 11.17 -20.70
C THR A 58 -10.34 10.82 -19.75
N GLY A 59 -9.95 9.52 -19.72
CA GLY A 59 -8.80 9.05 -18.96
C GLY A 59 -9.05 8.75 -17.49
N LEU A 60 -10.29 8.88 -17.00
CA LEU A 60 -10.61 8.52 -15.63
C LEU A 60 -10.85 7.01 -15.52
N ALA A 61 -10.20 6.37 -14.55
CA ALA A 61 -10.41 4.96 -14.27
C ALA A 61 -11.86 4.67 -13.85
N GLU A 62 -12.39 3.51 -14.24
CA GLU A 62 -13.75 3.09 -13.85
C GLU A 62 -13.81 2.68 -12.38
N SER A 63 -12.77 1.98 -11.90
CA SER A 63 -12.65 1.49 -10.52
C SER A 63 -11.21 1.62 -10.03
N TRP A 64 -11.02 1.45 -8.73
CA TRP A 64 -9.68 1.38 -8.14
C TRP A 64 -8.88 0.24 -8.79
N GLY A 65 -7.61 0.50 -9.07
CA GLY A 65 -6.70 -0.54 -9.56
C GLY A 65 -6.51 -1.66 -8.53
N ALA A 66 -6.17 -2.86 -9.03
CA ALA A 66 -5.86 -4.00 -8.18
C ALA A 66 -4.53 -3.83 -7.41
N ILE A 67 -3.63 -3.01 -7.95
CA ILE A 67 -2.33 -2.71 -7.34
C ILE A 67 -2.49 -1.49 -6.45
N GLU A 68 -2.33 -1.66 -5.14
CA GLU A 68 -2.36 -0.57 -4.16
C GLU A 68 -0.96 0.02 -3.95
N HIS A 69 0.04 -0.85 -3.82
CA HIS A 69 1.43 -0.46 -3.61
C HIS A 69 2.39 -1.32 -4.40
N VAL A 70 3.46 -0.70 -4.89
CA VAL A 70 4.62 -1.39 -5.44
C VAL A 70 5.82 -1.04 -4.58
N MET A 71 6.39 -2.05 -3.93
CA MET A 71 7.61 -1.90 -3.12
C MET A 71 8.80 -2.41 -3.91
N HIS A 72 9.80 -1.54 -4.06
CA HIS A 72 11.00 -1.87 -4.81
C HIS A 72 12.10 -2.39 -3.90
N HIS A 73 12.76 -3.46 -4.34
CA HIS A 73 13.97 -4.01 -3.75
C HIS A 73 15.14 -3.83 -4.73
N PRO A 74 16.39 -3.74 -4.23
CA PRO A 74 17.57 -3.65 -5.08
C PRO A 74 17.77 -4.89 -5.96
N MET A 75 17.35 -6.06 -5.47
CA MET A 75 17.43 -7.34 -6.15
C MET A 75 16.11 -8.12 -6.07
N SER A 76 16.06 -9.29 -6.68
CA SER A 76 14.85 -10.12 -6.75
C SER A 76 14.30 -10.47 -5.37
N VAL A 77 13.00 -10.30 -5.19
CA VAL A 77 12.27 -10.77 -4.02
C VAL A 77 11.95 -12.25 -4.22
N LEU A 78 12.34 -13.08 -3.27
CA LEU A 78 12.19 -14.53 -3.33
C LEU A 78 11.03 -15.05 -2.49
N SER A 79 10.67 -14.33 -1.43
CA SER A 79 9.56 -14.73 -0.55
C SER A 79 8.91 -13.51 0.08
N VAL A 80 7.58 -13.58 0.26
CA VAL A 80 6.78 -12.56 0.96
C VAL A 80 5.74 -13.23 1.84
N SER A 81 5.41 -12.60 2.96
CA SER A 81 4.35 -13.03 3.86
C SER A 81 3.70 -11.84 4.54
N PHE A 82 2.39 -11.93 4.81
CA PHE A 82 1.68 -10.96 5.65
C PHE A 82 1.68 -11.41 7.11
N SER A 83 1.66 -10.44 8.02
CA SER A 83 1.30 -10.68 9.41
C SER A 83 -0.15 -11.13 9.53
N LEU A 84 -0.50 -11.85 10.59
CA LEU A 84 -1.85 -12.40 10.79
C LEU A 84 -2.93 -11.31 10.85
N ASP A 85 -2.59 -10.13 11.35
CA ASP A 85 -3.47 -8.96 11.42
C ASP A 85 -3.54 -8.17 10.08
N GLY A 86 -2.76 -8.57 9.06
CA GLY A 86 -2.71 -7.92 7.75
C GLY A 86 -2.10 -6.51 7.74
N THR A 87 -1.54 -6.04 8.86
CA THR A 87 -1.00 -4.67 8.95
C THR A 87 0.44 -4.54 8.48
N ARG A 88 1.19 -5.66 8.48
CA ARG A 88 2.60 -5.70 8.07
C ARG A 88 2.85 -6.75 7.02
N MET A 89 3.88 -6.55 6.26
CA MET A 89 4.39 -7.48 5.28
C MET A 89 5.90 -7.69 5.52
N VAL A 90 6.36 -8.92 5.39
CA VAL A 90 7.77 -9.26 5.39
C VAL A 90 8.17 -9.78 4.02
N SER A 91 9.33 -9.37 3.53
CA SER A 91 9.92 -9.83 2.27
C SER A 91 11.36 -10.23 2.44
N GLY A 92 11.74 -11.36 1.85
CA GLY A 92 13.12 -11.85 1.75
C GLY A 92 13.63 -11.71 0.33
N SER A 93 14.86 -11.25 0.18
CA SER A 93 15.43 -10.87 -1.10
C SER A 93 16.78 -11.54 -1.37
N ALA A 94 17.13 -11.57 -2.66
CA ALA A 94 18.44 -11.99 -3.14
C ALA A 94 19.59 -11.04 -2.73
N ASP A 95 19.24 -9.84 -2.20
CA ASP A 95 20.22 -8.92 -1.59
C ASP A 95 20.62 -9.30 -0.15
N ASN A 96 20.23 -10.49 0.31
CA ASN A 96 20.49 -11.09 1.63
C ASN A 96 19.73 -10.39 2.78
N SER A 97 18.86 -9.44 2.48
CA SER A 97 18.07 -8.70 3.47
C SER A 97 16.67 -9.26 3.63
N VAL A 98 16.14 -9.09 4.84
CA VAL A 98 14.71 -9.23 5.14
C VAL A 98 14.15 -7.85 5.44
N ARG A 99 13.04 -7.48 4.82
CA ARG A 99 12.39 -6.19 5.05
C ARG A 99 11.01 -6.37 5.61
N ILE A 100 10.72 -5.57 6.63
CA ILE A 100 9.38 -5.47 7.22
C ILE A 100 8.81 -4.13 6.79
N SER A 101 7.66 -4.15 6.15
CA SER A 101 6.97 -2.97 5.65
C SER A 101 5.55 -2.89 6.21
N ASN A 102 5.04 -1.68 6.31
CA ASN A 102 3.64 -1.45 6.59
C ASN A 102 2.82 -1.83 5.33
N ALA A 103 1.86 -2.73 5.48
CA ALA A 103 1.06 -3.22 4.35
C ALA A 103 0.08 -2.16 3.81
N VAL A 104 -0.24 -1.15 4.61
CA VAL A 104 -1.20 -0.10 4.26
C VAL A 104 -0.52 1.09 3.58
N THR A 105 0.68 1.48 4.06
CA THR A 105 1.39 2.66 3.54
C THR A 105 2.48 2.31 2.55
N GLY A 106 2.92 1.04 2.49
CA GLY A 106 4.07 0.60 1.70
C GLY A 106 5.43 1.00 2.29
N GLU A 107 5.46 1.71 3.42
CA GLU A 107 6.70 2.19 4.03
C GLU A 107 7.50 1.05 4.67
N ILE A 108 8.80 1.05 4.44
CA ILE A 108 9.73 0.12 5.08
C ILE A 108 9.90 0.54 6.55
N GLN A 109 9.51 -0.34 7.46
CA GLN A 109 9.64 -0.13 8.90
C GLN A 109 10.99 -0.61 9.44
N ARG A 110 11.48 -1.73 8.91
CA ARG A 110 12.76 -2.32 9.30
C ARG A 110 13.43 -3.03 8.13
N VAL A 111 14.76 -2.98 8.12
CA VAL A 111 15.62 -3.84 7.31
C VAL A 111 16.44 -4.67 8.28
N LEU A 112 16.36 -5.99 8.13
CA LEU A 112 17.11 -6.96 8.93
C LEU A 112 18.22 -7.51 8.04
N GLU A 113 19.45 -7.26 8.44
CA GLU A 113 20.66 -7.75 7.81
C GLU A 113 21.29 -8.80 8.74
N GLY A 114 21.94 -9.80 8.17
CA GLY A 114 22.58 -10.86 8.95
C GLY A 114 22.88 -12.11 8.14
N HIS A 115 22.03 -12.39 7.14
CA HIS A 115 22.31 -13.49 6.22
C HIS A 115 23.44 -13.14 5.25
N SER A 116 24.32 -14.09 5.00
CA SER A 116 25.44 -13.91 4.07
C SER A 116 25.10 -14.31 2.63
N ARG A 117 23.90 -14.89 2.41
CA ARG A 117 23.36 -15.27 1.09
C ARG A 117 21.88 -14.97 1.00
N SER A 118 21.32 -15.15 -0.20
CA SER A 118 19.93 -14.88 -0.52
C SER A 118 18.94 -15.49 0.47
N VAL A 119 17.99 -14.69 0.91
CA VAL A 119 16.88 -15.13 1.77
C VAL A 119 15.81 -15.75 0.92
N THR A 120 15.58 -17.05 1.08
CA THR A 120 14.67 -17.84 0.23
C THR A 120 13.27 -18.00 0.79
N SER A 121 13.12 -17.86 2.11
CA SER A 121 11.83 -17.99 2.77
C SER A 121 11.73 -17.03 3.95
N VAL A 122 10.53 -16.47 4.16
CA VAL A 122 10.21 -15.62 5.30
C VAL A 122 8.79 -15.90 5.77
N SER A 123 8.55 -15.79 7.06
CA SER A 123 7.22 -15.89 7.64
C SER A 123 7.12 -15.09 8.93
N PHE A 124 5.93 -14.56 9.22
CA PHE A 124 5.62 -14.09 10.57
C PHE A 124 5.22 -15.26 11.46
N ALA A 125 5.61 -15.18 12.72
CA ALA A 125 5.04 -16.02 13.76
C ALA A 125 3.55 -15.68 13.97
N PRO A 126 2.71 -16.62 14.46
CA PRO A 126 1.30 -16.36 14.68
C PRO A 126 1.00 -15.22 15.67
N ASP A 127 1.92 -14.93 16.58
CA ASP A 127 1.84 -13.81 17.51
C ASP A 127 2.13 -12.45 16.86
N GLY A 128 2.61 -12.48 15.62
CA GLY A 128 2.99 -11.29 14.85
C GLY A 128 4.23 -10.55 15.37
N THR A 129 4.89 -11.02 16.43
CA THR A 129 6.03 -10.29 17.05
C THR A 129 7.38 -10.74 16.48
N HIS A 130 7.45 -11.97 15.99
CA HIS A 130 8.67 -12.57 15.47
C HIS A 130 8.55 -12.82 13.96
N VAL A 131 9.69 -12.83 13.32
CA VAL A 131 9.86 -13.23 11.92
C VAL A 131 10.91 -14.32 11.86
N VAL A 132 10.65 -15.36 11.09
CA VAL A 132 11.60 -16.40 10.76
C VAL A 132 12.01 -16.25 9.30
N SER A 133 13.29 -16.41 9.03
CA SER A 133 13.85 -16.35 7.67
C SER A 133 14.81 -17.51 7.44
N GLY A 134 14.73 -18.12 6.26
CA GLY A 134 15.66 -19.15 5.81
C GLY A 134 16.47 -18.68 4.61
N SER A 135 17.75 -19.02 4.58
CA SER A 135 18.69 -18.55 3.57
C SER A 135 19.55 -19.68 2.99
N TRP A 136 20.14 -19.40 1.82
CA TRP A 136 21.16 -20.26 1.21
C TRP A 136 22.50 -20.25 1.95
N ASP A 137 22.65 -19.49 3.01
CA ASP A 137 23.80 -19.56 3.92
C ASP A 137 23.70 -20.73 4.91
N ASN A 138 22.63 -21.54 4.83
CA ASN A 138 22.31 -22.68 5.69
C ASN A 138 21.92 -22.26 7.12
N SER A 139 21.47 -21.02 7.33
CA SER A 139 20.97 -20.53 8.62
C SER A 139 19.51 -20.12 8.57
N VAL A 140 18.91 -20.05 9.74
CA VAL A 140 17.56 -19.56 10.00
C VAL A 140 17.61 -18.45 11.05
#